data_9e03ff725bab1b4975495fa5fc150182
#
_entry.id   9e03ff725bab1b4975495fa5fc150182
#
_cell.length_a   1.000
_cell.length_b   1.000
_cell.length_c   1.000
_cell.angle_alpha   90.00
_cell.angle_beta   90.00
_cell.angle_gamma   90.00
#
_symmetry.space_group_name_H-M   'P 1'
#
loop_
_entity.id
_entity.type
_entity.pdbx_description
1 polymer ?
#
loop_
_entity_poly.entity_id
_entity_poly.type
_entity_poly.pdbx_seq_one_letter_code
_entity_poly.pdbx_strand_id
1 'polypeptide(L)'
;MDGNGRWAKKRGVPRLMGHNAGMEAMKRIVIASSNMGIENLTVYAFSTENWKRSTEEVSGIFKLIVKYVRSELAELVENDVHINILGDYSMLPDDSVKSIDKLLKETEHCNGMNFNIALNYGGRDEIVKAVNELLADREVTDGPGISRDVTEEEISAHLYTGSLHCDIPDPDLVIRTSGEERMSNFLLWQSAYSELMFTDTLWPDFSEDEC
;
A
#
# COMPACT_ATOMS: atom_id res chain seq x y z
N MET A 1 -8.13 -2.18 3.21
CA MET A 1 -8.70 -3.45 2.68
C MET A 1 -8.93 -4.47 3.81
N ASP A 2 -9.87 -4.21 4.71
CA ASP A 2 -10.12 -5.09 5.88
C ASP A 2 -11.39 -5.93 5.67
N GLY A 3 -11.49 -7.08 6.36
CA GLY A 3 -12.70 -7.93 6.33
C GLY A 3 -12.60 -9.23 5.53
N ASN A 4 -11.53 -9.48 4.77
CA ASN A 4 -11.37 -10.69 3.93
C ASN A 4 -11.62 -11.99 4.71
N GLY A 5 -11.03 -12.11 5.91
CA GLY A 5 -11.20 -13.30 6.77
C GLY A 5 -12.63 -13.43 7.32
N ARG A 6 -13.26 -12.30 7.70
CA ARG A 6 -14.66 -12.29 8.19
C ARG A 6 -15.63 -12.62 7.07
N TRP A 7 -15.38 -12.13 5.86
CA TRP A 7 -16.14 -12.46 4.65
C TRP A 7 -16.13 -13.97 4.36
N ALA A 8 -14.94 -14.59 4.40
CA ALA A 8 -14.78 -16.04 4.20
C ALA A 8 -15.53 -16.82 5.30
N LYS A 9 -15.39 -16.41 6.56
CA LYS A 9 -16.08 -17.06 7.70
C LYS A 9 -17.59 -16.98 7.57
N LYS A 10 -18.16 -15.83 7.20
CA LYS A 10 -19.61 -15.67 6.98
C LYS A 10 -20.16 -16.61 5.89
N ARG A 11 -19.33 -17.00 4.92
CA ARG A 11 -19.69 -17.87 3.79
C ARG A 11 -19.27 -19.35 3.97
N GLY A 12 -18.65 -19.68 5.10
CA GLY A 12 -18.20 -21.04 5.37
C GLY A 12 -17.08 -21.54 4.44
N VAL A 13 -16.28 -20.63 3.87
CA VAL A 13 -15.18 -20.94 2.94
C VAL A 13 -13.82 -20.71 3.59
N PRO A 14 -12.74 -21.34 3.09
CA PRO A 14 -11.40 -21.11 3.57
C PRO A 14 -11.00 -19.62 3.52
N ARG A 15 -10.21 -19.18 4.48
CA ARG A 15 -9.78 -17.76 4.63
C ARG A 15 -9.10 -17.22 3.37
N LEU A 16 -8.34 -18.06 2.65
CA LEU A 16 -7.68 -17.71 1.41
C LEU A 16 -8.67 -17.33 0.29
N MET A 17 -9.88 -17.89 0.29
CA MET A 17 -10.93 -17.49 -0.64
C MET A 17 -11.40 -16.06 -0.39
N GLY A 18 -11.41 -15.61 0.88
CA GLY A 18 -11.67 -14.22 1.21
C GLY A 18 -10.57 -13.28 0.70
N HIS A 19 -9.31 -13.69 0.79
CA HIS A 19 -8.19 -12.93 0.22
C HIS A 19 -8.29 -12.85 -1.31
N ASN A 20 -8.66 -13.95 -1.98
CA ASN A 20 -8.87 -13.93 -3.42
C ASN A 20 -10.03 -13.00 -3.83
N ALA A 21 -11.16 -13.05 -3.13
CA ALA A 21 -12.29 -12.13 -3.36
C ALA A 21 -11.89 -10.66 -3.08
N GLY A 22 -11.00 -10.44 -2.10
CA GLY A 22 -10.43 -9.12 -1.84
C GLY A 22 -9.53 -8.59 -2.95
N MET A 23 -8.82 -9.46 -3.68
CA MET A 23 -8.06 -9.08 -4.87
C MET A 23 -8.98 -8.67 -6.03
N GLU A 24 -10.08 -9.39 -6.23
CA GLU A 24 -11.11 -9.03 -7.23
C GLU A 24 -11.77 -7.68 -6.90
N ALA A 25 -12.04 -7.42 -5.60
CA ALA A 25 -12.54 -6.12 -5.17
C ALA A 25 -11.51 -5.00 -5.45
N MET A 26 -10.23 -5.25 -5.15
CA MET A 26 -9.15 -4.30 -5.44
C MET A 26 -9.11 -3.92 -6.92
N LYS A 27 -9.19 -4.91 -7.82
CA LYS A 27 -9.24 -4.66 -9.27
C LYS A 27 -10.39 -3.71 -9.65
N ARG A 28 -11.62 -4.01 -9.18
CA ARG A 28 -12.77 -3.15 -9.45
C ARG A 28 -12.57 -1.72 -8.97
N ILE A 29 -12.06 -1.56 -7.75
CA ILE A 29 -11.83 -0.23 -7.16
C ILE A 29 -10.72 0.53 -7.90
N VAL A 30 -9.63 -0.13 -8.30
CA VAL A 30 -8.56 0.50 -9.11
C VAL A 30 -9.13 1.06 -10.43
N ILE A 31 -9.90 0.25 -11.15
CA ILE A 31 -10.52 0.66 -12.42
C ILE A 31 -11.54 1.79 -12.18
N ALA A 32 -12.39 1.66 -11.16
CA ALA A 32 -13.37 2.70 -10.83
C ALA A 32 -12.69 4.03 -10.46
N SER A 33 -11.65 3.98 -9.62
CA SER A 33 -10.89 5.17 -9.21
C SER A 33 -10.22 5.86 -10.41
N SER A 34 -9.61 5.10 -11.30
CA SER A 34 -9.04 5.63 -12.54
C SER A 34 -10.10 6.30 -13.42
N ASN A 35 -11.27 5.67 -13.59
CA ASN A 35 -12.39 6.22 -14.37
C ASN A 35 -13.00 7.48 -13.73
N MET A 36 -12.95 7.63 -12.42
CA MET A 36 -13.38 8.83 -11.70
C MET A 36 -12.35 9.97 -11.75
N GLY A 37 -11.17 9.74 -12.30
CA GLY A 37 -10.09 10.73 -12.38
C GLY A 37 -9.35 10.92 -11.06
N ILE A 38 -9.35 9.94 -10.16
CA ILE A 38 -8.53 9.95 -8.95
C ILE A 38 -7.07 9.81 -9.37
N GLU A 39 -6.23 10.75 -8.94
CA GLU A 39 -4.82 10.79 -9.32
C GLU A 39 -3.98 9.80 -8.51
N ASN A 40 -4.31 9.59 -7.23
CA ASN A 40 -3.55 8.74 -6.32
C ASN A 40 -4.48 7.82 -5.51
N LEU A 41 -4.30 6.51 -5.65
CA LEU A 41 -4.99 5.49 -4.86
C LEU A 41 -3.99 4.67 -4.07
N THR A 42 -4.06 4.69 -2.75
CA THR A 42 -3.21 3.87 -1.89
C THR A 42 -4.00 2.76 -1.21
N VAL A 43 -3.54 1.52 -1.30
CA VAL A 43 -4.17 0.38 -0.64
C VAL A 43 -3.24 -0.30 0.37
N TYR A 44 -3.77 -0.74 1.50
CA TYR A 44 -3.02 -1.48 2.53
C TYR A 44 -3.10 -2.98 2.27
N ALA A 45 -2.14 -3.54 1.55
CA ALA A 45 -2.13 -4.93 1.13
C ALA A 45 -1.59 -5.89 2.20
N PHE A 46 -0.47 -5.53 2.86
CA PHE A 46 0.16 -6.35 3.89
C PHE A 46 0.92 -5.47 4.89
N SER A 47 0.52 -5.56 6.17
CA SER A 47 1.20 -4.82 7.24
C SER A 47 2.35 -5.63 7.86
N THR A 48 3.32 -4.95 8.48
CA THR A 48 4.41 -5.59 9.24
C THR A 48 3.87 -6.50 10.36
N GLU A 49 2.73 -6.17 10.96
CA GLU A 49 2.08 -7.00 11.98
C GLU A 49 1.50 -8.31 11.42
N ASN A 50 1.25 -8.40 10.10
CA ASN A 50 0.68 -9.59 9.46
C ASN A 50 1.64 -10.78 9.44
N TRP A 51 2.94 -10.58 9.64
CA TRP A 51 3.89 -11.67 9.81
C TRP A 51 3.57 -12.59 11.00
N LYS A 52 2.77 -12.12 11.96
CA LYS A 52 2.29 -12.93 13.10
C LYS A 52 1.20 -13.93 12.73
N ARG A 53 0.69 -13.91 11.49
CA ARG A 53 -0.31 -14.87 10.99
C ARG A 53 0.34 -16.23 10.71
N SER A 54 -0.49 -17.26 10.44
CA SER A 54 0.06 -18.57 10.08
C SER A 54 0.88 -18.51 8.79
N THR A 55 1.90 -19.36 8.70
CA THR A 55 2.78 -19.44 7.53
C THR A 55 2.00 -19.75 6.24
N GLU A 56 0.94 -20.59 6.36
CA GLU A 56 0.07 -20.91 5.23
C GLU A 56 -0.69 -19.69 4.72
N GLU A 57 -1.22 -18.85 5.63
CA GLU A 57 -1.94 -17.64 5.26
C GLU A 57 -0.99 -16.63 4.61
N VAL A 58 0.17 -16.37 5.21
CA VAL A 58 1.18 -15.45 4.68
C VAL A 58 1.65 -15.89 3.29
N SER A 59 2.06 -17.16 3.15
CA SER A 59 2.45 -17.74 1.86
C SER A 59 1.34 -17.68 0.81
N GLY A 60 0.09 -17.92 1.24
CA GLY A 60 -1.09 -17.82 0.38
C GLY A 60 -1.31 -16.39 -0.14
N ILE A 61 -1.17 -15.38 0.70
CA ILE A 61 -1.30 -13.96 0.31
C ILE A 61 -0.23 -13.60 -0.74
N PHE A 62 1.04 -13.97 -0.54
CA PHE A 62 2.09 -13.67 -1.52
C PHE A 62 1.87 -14.39 -2.86
N LYS A 63 1.38 -15.64 -2.85
CA LYS A 63 1.00 -16.33 -4.08
C LYS A 63 -0.14 -15.62 -4.82
N LEU A 64 -1.10 -15.05 -4.09
CA LEU A 64 -2.17 -14.24 -4.68
C LEU A 64 -1.64 -12.95 -5.30
N ILE A 65 -0.73 -12.24 -4.62
CA ILE A 65 -0.07 -11.04 -5.15
C ILE A 65 0.64 -11.38 -6.47
N VAL A 66 1.48 -12.43 -6.49
CA VAL A 66 2.18 -12.88 -7.70
C VAL A 66 1.21 -13.23 -8.83
N LYS A 67 0.13 -13.95 -8.50
CA LYS A 67 -0.92 -14.29 -9.48
C LYS A 67 -1.56 -13.03 -10.04
N TYR A 68 -1.95 -12.08 -9.17
CA TYR A 68 -2.59 -10.83 -9.55
C TYR A 68 -1.69 -10.00 -10.47
N VAL A 69 -0.42 -9.80 -10.08
CA VAL A 69 0.56 -9.09 -10.90
C VAL A 69 0.63 -9.69 -12.31
N ARG A 70 0.67 -11.03 -12.43
CA ARG A 70 0.77 -11.70 -13.72
C ARG A 70 -0.49 -11.60 -14.57
N SER A 71 -1.67 -11.62 -13.94
CA SER A 71 -2.94 -11.59 -14.69
C SER A 71 -3.36 -10.18 -15.08
N GLU A 72 -3.08 -9.17 -14.28
CA GLU A 72 -3.64 -7.83 -14.43
C GLU A 72 -2.65 -6.81 -15.04
N LEU A 73 -1.37 -7.17 -15.14
CA LEU A 73 -0.32 -6.25 -15.62
C LEU A 73 -0.67 -5.59 -16.96
N ALA A 74 -1.15 -6.37 -17.92
CA ALA A 74 -1.49 -5.84 -19.24
C ALA A 74 -2.62 -4.81 -19.18
N GLU A 75 -3.65 -5.07 -18.37
CA GLU A 75 -4.79 -4.17 -18.19
C GLU A 75 -4.40 -2.89 -17.42
N LEU A 76 -3.51 -3.00 -16.43
CA LEU A 76 -2.97 -1.84 -15.70
C LEU A 76 -2.19 -0.91 -16.64
N VAL A 77 -1.32 -1.48 -17.48
CA VAL A 77 -0.57 -0.71 -18.48
C VAL A 77 -1.51 -0.09 -19.53
N GLU A 78 -2.51 -0.83 -20.01
CA GLU A 78 -3.50 -0.33 -20.98
C GLU A 78 -4.33 0.84 -20.41
N ASN A 79 -4.59 0.83 -19.10
CA ASN A 79 -5.29 1.93 -18.41
C ASN A 79 -4.34 3.02 -17.89
N ASP A 80 -3.08 3.04 -18.32
CA ASP A 80 -2.07 4.03 -17.96
C ASP A 80 -1.87 4.17 -16.43
N VAL A 81 -1.94 3.05 -15.69
CA VAL A 81 -1.78 3.02 -14.24
C VAL A 81 -0.31 2.83 -13.86
N HIS A 82 0.25 3.81 -13.16
CA HIS A 82 1.60 3.76 -12.59
C HIS A 82 1.57 3.09 -11.21
N ILE A 83 2.43 2.09 -11.00
CA ILE A 83 2.47 1.34 -9.73
C ILE A 83 3.63 1.80 -8.86
N ASN A 84 3.35 2.04 -7.59
CA ASN A 84 4.34 2.25 -6.54
C ASN A 84 4.18 1.22 -5.41
N ILE A 85 5.29 0.82 -4.79
CA ILE A 85 5.29 0.00 -3.58
C ILE A 85 5.75 0.85 -2.40
N LEU A 86 4.89 0.96 -1.39
CA LEU A 86 5.22 1.60 -0.11
C LEU A 86 5.55 0.51 0.90
N GLY A 87 6.79 0.46 1.36
CA GLY A 87 7.29 -0.54 2.30
C GLY A 87 8.51 -1.32 1.79
N ASP A 88 9.10 -2.11 2.68
CA ASP A 88 10.26 -2.96 2.34
C ASP A 88 9.83 -4.34 1.84
N TYR A 89 9.69 -4.49 0.54
CA TYR A 89 9.32 -5.75 -0.09
C TYR A 89 10.52 -6.68 -0.35
N SER A 90 11.75 -6.26 -0.04
CA SER A 90 12.97 -7.08 -0.23
C SER A 90 12.97 -8.33 0.65
N MET A 91 12.25 -8.29 1.79
CA MET A 91 12.09 -9.42 2.71
C MET A 91 11.09 -10.49 2.25
N LEU A 92 10.40 -10.27 1.13
CA LEU A 92 9.43 -11.21 0.58
C LEU A 92 10.13 -12.40 -0.11
N PRO A 93 9.42 -13.52 -0.36
CA PRO A 93 9.96 -14.61 -1.17
C PRO A 93 10.45 -14.13 -2.55
N ASP A 94 11.56 -14.66 -3.03
CA ASP A 94 12.25 -14.24 -4.28
C ASP A 94 11.30 -14.16 -5.49
N ASP A 95 10.37 -15.10 -5.63
CA ASP A 95 9.39 -15.08 -6.74
C ASP A 95 8.43 -13.89 -6.63
N SER A 96 8.13 -13.44 -5.41
CA SER A 96 7.29 -12.26 -5.16
C SER A 96 8.07 -10.99 -5.48
N VAL A 97 9.32 -10.88 -5.02
CA VAL A 97 10.21 -9.76 -5.33
C VAL A 97 10.35 -9.59 -6.84
N LYS A 98 10.75 -10.66 -7.57
CA LYS A 98 10.87 -10.62 -9.04
C LYS A 98 9.58 -10.23 -9.77
N SER A 99 8.43 -10.64 -9.24
CA SER A 99 7.14 -10.29 -9.83
C SER A 99 6.80 -8.82 -9.60
N ILE A 100 7.13 -8.28 -8.43
CA ILE A 100 6.98 -6.86 -8.10
C ILE A 100 7.94 -6.02 -8.94
N ASP A 101 9.22 -6.38 -9.03
CA ASP A 101 10.21 -5.68 -9.86
C ASP A 101 9.75 -5.60 -11.33
N LYS A 102 9.19 -6.70 -11.83
CA LYS A 102 8.61 -6.71 -13.18
C LYS A 102 7.43 -5.74 -13.29
N LEU A 103 6.52 -5.74 -12.32
CA LEU A 103 5.35 -4.85 -12.27
C LEU A 103 5.79 -3.37 -12.32
N LEU A 104 6.71 -2.99 -11.44
CA LEU A 104 7.25 -1.63 -11.37
C LEU A 104 7.86 -1.20 -12.71
N LYS A 105 8.71 -2.06 -13.28
CA LYS A 105 9.37 -1.78 -14.56
C LYS A 105 8.39 -1.64 -15.73
N GLU A 106 7.39 -2.50 -15.80
CA GLU A 106 6.42 -2.50 -16.90
C GLU A 106 5.43 -1.33 -16.81
N THR A 107 5.23 -0.74 -15.61
CA THR A 107 4.35 0.41 -15.39
C THR A 107 5.09 1.74 -15.24
N GLU A 108 6.43 1.75 -15.30
CA GLU A 108 7.29 2.93 -15.11
C GLU A 108 6.97 4.07 -16.09
N HIS A 109 6.53 3.74 -17.28
CA HIS A 109 6.21 4.70 -18.32
C HIS A 109 4.75 5.22 -18.28
N CYS A 110 3.91 4.66 -17.41
CA CYS A 110 2.53 5.09 -17.23
C CYS A 110 2.48 6.42 -16.47
N ASN A 111 1.57 7.32 -16.86
CA ASN A 111 1.47 8.67 -16.31
C ASN A 111 0.03 9.04 -15.91
N GLY A 112 -0.86 8.06 -15.87
CA GLY A 112 -2.24 8.24 -15.40
C GLY A 112 -2.32 8.18 -13.86
N MET A 113 -3.21 7.33 -13.33
CA MET A 113 -3.36 7.19 -11.89
C MET A 113 -2.15 6.50 -11.25
N ASN A 114 -1.64 7.05 -10.15
CA ASN A 114 -0.70 6.36 -9.26
C ASN A 114 -1.46 5.34 -8.39
N PHE A 115 -1.18 4.06 -8.55
CA PHE A 115 -1.67 3.02 -7.69
C PHE A 115 -0.60 2.56 -6.72
N ASN A 116 -0.73 2.96 -5.47
CA ASN A 116 0.26 2.77 -4.42
C ASN A 116 -0.13 1.58 -3.55
N ILE A 117 0.73 0.58 -3.46
CA ILE A 117 0.48 -0.65 -2.70
C ILE A 117 1.36 -0.65 -1.45
N ALA A 118 0.76 -0.41 -0.28
CA ALA A 118 1.45 -0.54 0.99
C ALA A 118 1.63 -2.03 1.32
N LEU A 119 2.87 -2.52 1.14
CA LEU A 119 3.25 -3.92 1.20
C LEU A 119 4.45 -4.11 2.15
N ASN A 120 4.30 -4.96 3.14
CA ASN A 120 5.24 -5.05 4.27
C ASN A 120 5.49 -3.67 4.89
N TYR A 121 4.39 -2.95 5.11
CA TYR A 121 4.35 -1.56 5.51
C TYR A 121 3.88 -1.41 6.96
N GLY A 122 4.38 -0.40 7.64
CA GLY A 122 3.89 0.08 8.92
C GLY A 122 4.34 1.53 9.16
N GLY A 123 3.41 2.43 9.46
CA GLY A 123 3.71 3.86 9.58
C GLY A 123 4.77 4.20 10.64
N ARG A 124 4.81 3.45 11.76
CA ARG A 124 5.88 3.64 12.76
C ARG A 124 7.25 3.20 12.23
N ASP A 125 7.30 2.08 11.51
CA ASP A 125 8.54 1.58 10.90
C ASP A 125 9.03 2.53 9.81
N GLU A 126 8.10 3.06 9.00
CA GLU A 126 8.37 4.06 7.97
C GLU A 126 9.00 5.33 8.56
N ILE A 127 8.41 5.89 9.62
CA ILE A 127 8.94 7.09 10.30
C ILE A 127 10.35 6.84 10.83
N VAL A 128 10.58 5.69 11.48
CA VAL A 128 11.92 5.34 11.99
C VAL A 128 12.92 5.19 10.84
N LYS A 129 12.52 4.56 9.72
CA LYS A 129 13.34 4.46 8.51
C LYS A 129 13.68 5.85 7.97
N ALA A 130 12.69 6.71 7.79
CA ALA A 130 12.87 8.07 7.27
C ALA A 130 13.86 8.89 8.12
N VAL A 131 13.75 8.82 9.44
CA VAL A 131 14.70 9.49 10.35
C VAL A 131 16.12 8.92 10.19
N ASN A 132 16.28 7.60 10.08
CA ASN A 132 17.61 7.00 9.91
C ASN A 132 18.25 7.36 8.55
N GLU A 133 17.47 7.40 7.48
CA GLU A 133 17.94 7.83 6.15
C GLU A 133 18.35 9.31 6.18
N LEU A 134 17.51 10.17 6.74
CA LEU A 134 17.81 11.58 6.92
C LEU A 134 19.13 11.81 7.70
N LEU A 135 19.35 11.05 8.77
CA LEU A 135 20.59 11.14 9.54
C LEU A 135 21.81 10.69 8.72
N ALA A 136 21.68 9.62 7.94
CA ALA A 136 22.75 9.15 7.06
C ALA A 136 23.08 10.16 5.96
N ASP A 137 22.06 10.76 5.33
CA ASP A 137 22.23 11.80 4.30
C ASP A 137 22.91 13.05 4.84
N ARG A 138 22.59 13.45 6.08
CA ARG A 138 23.23 14.58 6.75
C ARG A 138 24.71 14.31 7.06
N GLU A 139 25.08 13.11 7.44
CA GLU A 139 26.51 12.76 7.62
C GLU A 139 27.31 12.90 6.32
N VAL A 140 26.69 12.59 5.19
CA VAL A 140 27.32 12.73 3.88
C VAL A 140 27.38 14.18 3.42
N THR A 141 26.30 14.95 3.59
CA THR A 141 26.18 16.33 3.06
C THR A 141 26.82 17.37 3.96
N ASP A 142 26.57 17.31 5.25
CA ASP A 142 26.97 18.34 6.20
C ASP A 142 28.29 17.99 6.93
N GLY A 143 28.67 16.72 6.90
CA GLY A 143 29.83 16.19 7.61
C GLY A 143 29.54 15.79 9.05
N PRO A 144 30.47 15.03 9.69
CA PRO A 144 30.26 14.52 11.03
C PRO A 144 30.23 15.64 12.08
N GLY A 145 29.24 15.59 12.97
CA GLY A 145 29.12 16.48 14.14
C GLY A 145 28.41 17.80 13.89
N ILE A 146 27.89 18.06 12.70
CA ILE A 146 26.98 19.19 12.47
C ILE A 146 25.58 18.80 12.94
N SER A 147 25.09 19.47 13.97
CA SER A 147 23.75 19.28 14.51
C SER A 147 22.88 20.50 14.15
N ARG A 148 21.80 20.26 13.43
CA ARG A 148 20.72 21.22 13.22
C ARG A 148 19.38 20.54 13.46
N ASP A 149 18.35 21.29 13.75
CA ASP A 149 17.02 20.74 14.00
C ASP A 149 16.49 20.02 12.76
N VAL A 150 15.80 18.92 12.97
CA VAL A 150 15.07 18.17 11.92
C VAL A 150 13.76 18.89 11.67
N THR A 151 13.37 19.06 10.39
CA THR A 151 12.11 19.67 10.02
C THR A 151 11.09 18.64 9.56
N GLU A 152 9.81 19.02 9.54
CA GLU A 152 8.72 18.16 9.04
C GLU A 152 8.91 17.85 7.56
N GLU A 153 9.38 18.81 6.77
CA GLU A 153 9.65 18.66 5.33
C GLU A 153 10.76 17.63 5.08
N GLU A 154 11.80 17.63 5.90
CA GLU A 154 12.89 16.67 5.77
C GLU A 154 12.41 15.24 6.10
N ILE A 155 11.60 15.07 7.13
CA ILE A 155 10.98 13.75 7.43
C ILE A 155 10.07 13.36 6.28
N SER A 156 9.17 14.23 5.85
CA SER A 156 8.23 13.97 4.75
C SER A 156 8.93 13.55 3.47
N ALA A 157 10.05 14.20 3.12
CA ALA A 157 10.83 13.83 1.94
C ALA A 157 11.41 12.40 1.98
N HIS A 158 11.71 11.89 3.18
CA HIS A 158 12.30 10.55 3.37
C HIS A 158 11.25 9.44 3.63
N LEU A 159 9.96 9.78 3.75
CA LEU A 159 8.90 8.77 3.79
C LEU A 159 8.79 8.04 2.44
N TYR A 160 8.16 6.86 2.41
CA TYR A 160 7.94 6.13 1.14
C TYR A 160 7.13 6.94 0.12
N THR A 161 6.29 7.86 0.58
CA THR A 161 5.50 8.79 -0.24
C THR A 161 6.24 10.06 -0.61
N GLY A 162 7.41 10.31 -0.01
CA GLY A 162 8.13 11.57 -0.14
C GLY A 162 8.85 11.77 -1.48
N SER A 163 9.30 12.99 -1.71
CA SER A 163 9.92 13.43 -2.98
C SER A 163 11.24 12.72 -3.33
N LEU A 164 11.90 12.10 -2.35
CA LEU A 164 13.09 11.26 -2.60
C LEU A 164 12.73 9.85 -3.13
N HIS A 165 11.46 9.48 -3.14
CA HIS A 165 10.97 8.17 -3.56
C HIS A 165 9.95 8.27 -4.69
N CYS A 166 8.68 8.61 -4.37
CA CYS A 166 7.58 8.58 -5.33
C CYS A 166 6.87 9.94 -5.50
N ASP A 167 7.11 10.90 -4.62
CA ASP A 167 6.47 12.23 -4.61
C ASP A 167 4.93 12.17 -4.63
N ILE A 168 4.36 11.33 -3.74
CA ILE A 168 2.91 11.13 -3.61
C ILE A 168 2.38 12.09 -2.54
N PRO A 169 1.35 12.91 -2.82
CA PRO A 169 0.78 13.84 -1.85
C PRO A 169 0.11 13.10 -0.69
N ASP A 170 -0.07 13.83 0.43
CA ASP A 170 -0.85 13.35 1.55
C ASP A 170 -2.30 13.07 1.13
N PRO A 171 -2.94 12.00 1.63
CA PRO A 171 -4.28 11.62 1.21
C PRO A 171 -5.34 12.58 1.74
N ASP A 172 -6.26 13.03 0.90
CA ASP A 172 -7.44 13.80 1.29
C ASP A 172 -8.43 12.96 2.10
N LEU A 173 -8.56 11.66 1.74
CA LEU A 173 -9.53 10.74 2.32
C LEU A 173 -8.92 9.38 2.63
N VAL A 174 -9.19 8.87 3.83
CA VAL A 174 -8.88 7.48 4.22
C VAL A 174 -10.17 6.73 4.47
N ILE A 175 -10.42 5.67 3.68
CA ILE A 175 -11.58 4.79 3.84
C ILE A 175 -11.13 3.50 4.54
N ARG A 176 -11.78 3.14 5.64
CA ARG A 176 -11.61 1.83 6.26
C ARG A 176 -12.89 1.04 6.25
N THR A 177 -12.82 -0.14 5.64
CA THR A 177 -13.92 -1.09 5.54
C THR A 177 -14.03 -1.96 6.79
N SER A 178 -15.21 -2.61 6.98
CA SER A 178 -15.44 -3.70 7.89
C SER A 178 -15.68 -3.32 9.37
N GLY A 179 -16.14 -2.08 9.62
CA GLY A 179 -16.61 -1.62 10.93
C GLY A 179 -15.50 -1.41 11.98
N GLU A 180 -14.24 -1.26 11.54
CA GLU A 180 -13.12 -0.99 12.42
C GLU A 180 -12.76 0.49 12.36
N GLU A 181 -12.86 1.20 13.48
CA GLU A 181 -12.66 2.66 13.57
C GLU A 181 -11.27 3.00 14.14
N ARG A 182 -10.21 2.59 13.44
CA ARG A 182 -8.80 2.88 13.80
C ARG A 182 -7.89 2.82 12.59
N MET A 183 -6.75 3.53 12.61
CA MET A 183 -5.79 3.60 11.50
C MET A 183 -4.93 2.34 11.33
N SER A 184 -4.72 1.55 12.39
CA SER A 184 -3.90 0.34 12.39
C SER A 184 -2.51 0.52 11.76
N ASN A 185 -1.81 1.57 12.16
CA ASN A 185 -0.45 1.86 11.70
C ASN A 185 -0.34 2.15 10.18
N PHE A 186 -1.44 2.61 9.55
CA PHE A 186 -1.49 2.96 8.13
C PHE A 186 -1.31 4.46 7.94
N LEU A 187 -0.35 4.88 7.13
CA LEU A 187 -0.06 6.27 6.73
C LEU A 187 -0.17 7.28 7.88
N LEU A 188 0.46 6.98 9.05
CA LEU A 188 0.25 7.77 10.27
C LEU A 188 0.69 9.22 10.14
N TRP A 189 1.77 9.47 9.40
CA TRP A 189 2.28 10.82 9.16
C TRP A 189 1.40 11.53 8.13
N GLN A 190 1.18 10.89 7.00
CA GLN A 190 0.52 11.46 5.83
C GLN A 190 -0.98 11.72 6.06
N SER A 191 -1.65 10.94 6.93
CA SER A 191 -3.08 11.10 7.18
C SER A 191 -3.44 12.10 8.28
N ALA A 192 -2.50 12.95 8.69
CA ALA A 192 -2.70 13.92 9.78
C ALA A 192 -3.88 14.86 9.52
N TYR A 193 -4.17 15.20 8.28
CA TYR A 193 -5.26 16.08 7.86
C TYR A 193 -6.30 15.42 6.98
N SER A 194 -6.23 14.09 6.79
CA SER A 194 -7.19 13.35 5.98
C SER A 194 -8.57 13.32 6.62
N GLU A 195 -9.61 13.36 5.81
CA GLU A 195 -10.93 12.94 6.22
C GLU A 195 -10.98 11.43 6.43
N LEU A 196 -11.71 10.96 7.45
CA LEU A 196 -11.79 9.54 7.79
C LEU A 196 -13.20 9.02 7.55
N MET A 197 -13.33 8.03 6.69
CA MET A 197 -14.59 7.32 6.43
C MET A 197 -14.49 5.89 6.92
N PHE A 198 -15.46 5.46 7.74
CA PHE A 198 -15.58 4.09 8.22
C PHE A 198 -16.87 3.48 7.70
N THR A 199 -16.80 2.24 7.16
CA THR A 199 -17.99 1.52 6.69
C THR A 199 -18.00 0.09 7.22
N ASP A 200 -19.18 -0.44 7.50
CA ASP A 200 -19.39 -1.81 7.94
C ASP A 200 -19.20 -2.84 6.82
N THR A 201 -19.19 -2.39 5.56
CA THR A 201 -19.02 -3.24 4.40
C THR A 201 -17.67 -3.95 4.44
N LEU A 202 -17.66 -5.28 4.29
CA LEU A 202 -16.42 -6.05 4.22
C LEU A 202 -15.74 -5.80 2.87
N TRP A 203 -14.41 -5.66 2.87
CA TRP A 203 -13.65 -5.32 1.67
C TRP A 203 -14.02 -6.11 0.40
N PRO A 204 -14.22 -7.45 0.42
CA PRO A 204 -14.64 -8.16 -0.80
C PRO A 204 -15.99 -7.75 -1.37
N ASP A 205 -16.88 -7.20 -0.53
CA ASP A 205 -18.21 -6.72 -0.93
C ASP A 205 -18.23 -5.20 -1.19
N PHE A 206 -17.14 -4.48 -0.92
CA PHE A 206 -17.02 -3.04 -1.18
C PHE A 206 -17.08 -2.76 -2.68
N SER A 207 -17.95 -1.86 -3.07
CA SER A 207 -18.26 -1.57 -4.47
C SER A 207 -17.86 -0.15 -4.89
N GLU A 208 -17.89 0.10 -6.20
CA GLU A 208 -17.66 1.42 -6.76
C GLU A 208 -18.72 2.45 -6.34
N ASP A 209 -19.94 2.01 -6.04
CA ASP A 209 -21.02 2.89 -5.56
C ASP A 209 -20.77 3.37 -4.11
N GLU A 210 -19.87 2.74 -3.38
CA GLU A 210 -19.46 3.09 -2.01
C GLU A 210 -18.15 3.89 -1.96
N CYS A 211 -17.49 4.01 -3.10
CA CYS A 211 -16.25 4.74 -3.28
C CYS A 211 -16.54 6.18 -3.73
#